data_4ade4a265d9096cd0fc31123d8e06a4b
#
_entry.id   4ade4a265d9096cd0fc31123d8e06a4b
#
_cell.length_a   1.000
_cell.length_b   1.000
_cell.length_c   1.000
_cell.angle_alpha   90.00
_cell.angle_beta   90.00
_cell.angle_gamma   90.00
#
_symmetry.space_group_name_H-M   'P 1'
#
loop_
_entity.id
_entity.type
_entity.pdbx_description
1 polymer ?
#
loop_
_entity_poly.entity_id
_entity_poly.type
_entity_poly.pdbx_seq_one_letter_code
_entity_poly.pdbx_strand_id
1 'polypeptide(L)' 'DGLDRALNLIREALPMRLRETAYLLACEVCAADGDATQEELLFLQDLRIGLDIDRLIAGAIERASKARYQVI' A
#
# COMPACT_ATOMS: atom_id res chain seq x y z
N ASP A 1 9.44 14.91 -7.52
CA ASP A 1 9.62 14.07 -8.70
C ASP A 1 8.26 13.61 -9.26
N GLY A 2 8.28 12.82 -10.33
CA GLY A 2 7.06 12.37 -10.98
C GLY A 2 6.17 11.49 -10.10
N LEU A 3 6.77 10.66 -9.26
CA LEU A 3 6.01 9.80 -8.35
C LEU A 3 5.30 10.63 -7.27
N ASP A 4 6.00 11.58 -6.68
CA ASP A 4 5.41 12.45 -5.65
C ASP A 4 4.25 13.25 -6.22
N ARG A 5 4.40 13.76 -7.44
CA ARG A 5 3.35 14.51 -8.11
C ARG A 5 2.13 13.62 -8.36
N ALA A 6 2.36 12.40 -8.85
CA ALA A 6 1.27 11.46 -9.12
C ALA A 6 0.53 11.10 -7.83
N LEU A 7 1.26 10.84 -6.75
CA LEU A 7 0.66 10.51 -5.46
C LEU A 7 -0.16 11.67 -4.90
N ASN A 8 0.32 12.90 -5.08
CA ASN A 8 -0.43 14.08 -4.65
C ASN A 8 -1.74 14.22 -5.42
N LEU A 9 -1.73 13.97 -6.73
CA LEU A 9 -2.93 14.03 -7.56
C LEU A 9 -3.93 12.96 -7.13
N ILE A 10 -3.45 11.76 -6.86
CA ILE A 10 -4.31 10.65 -6.42
C ILE A 10 -4.91 10.98 -5.06
N ARG A 11 -4.11 11.50 -4.14
CA ARG A 11 -4.58 11.85 -2.80
C ARG A 11 -5.67 12.91 -2.85
N GLU A 12 -5.53 13.91 -3.73
CA GLU A 12 -6.54 14.95 -3.88
C GLU A 12 -7.81 14.46 -4.56
N ALA A 13 -7.67 13.50 -5.47
CA ALA A 13 -8.80 13.02 -6.28
C ALA A 13 -9.61 11.92 -5.60
N LEU A 14 -8.99 11.11 -4.71
CA LEU A 14 -9.63 9.93 -4.14
C LEU A 14 -10.09 10.16 -2.70
N PRO A 15 -11.33 9.76 -2.36
CA PRO A 15 -11.73 9.68 -0.96
C PRO A 15 -10.87 8.68 -0.21
N MET A 16 -10.77 8.85 1.12
CA MET A 16 -9.89 8.01 1.96
C MET A 16 -10.15 6.52 1.77
N ARG A 17 -11.41 6.11 1.69
CA ARG A 17 -11.75 4.68 1.53
C ARG A 17 -11.14 4.09 0.26
N LEU A 18 -11.06 4.87 -0.82
CA LEU A 18 -10.49 4.38 -2.06
C LEU A 18 -8.96 4.40 -2.02
N ARG A 19 -8.37 5.31 -1.24
CA ARG A 19 -6.93 5.29 -1.00
C ARG A 19 -6.53 4.03 -0.24
N GLU A 20 -7.34 3.64 0.74
CA GLU A 20 -7.11 2.40 1.50
C GLU A 20 -7.21 1.18 0.59
N THR A 21 -8.20 1.18 -0.31
CA THR A 21 -8.35 0.10 -1.29
C THR A 21 -7.12 0.03 -2.22
N ALA A 22 -6.64 1.17 -2.68
CA ALA A 22 -5.46 1.21 -3.54
C ALA A 22 -4.23 0.66 -2.82
N TYR A 23 -4.06 1.01 -1.55
CA TYR A 23 -2.96 0.50 -0.75
C TYR A 23 -3.08 -1.01 -0.53
N LEU A 24 -4.29 -1.50 -0.26
CA LEU A 24 -4.54 -2.92 -0.11
C LEU A 24 -4.15 -3.69 -1.38
N LEU A 25 -4.56 -3.19 -2.54
CA LEU A 25 -4.23 -3.85 -3.81
C LEU A 25 -2.72 -3.89 -4.03
N ALA A 26 -2.01 -2.82 -3.70
CA ALA A 26 -0.56 -2.80 -3.80
C ALA A 26 0.10 -3.82 -2.87
N CYS A 27 -0.39 -3.92 -1.64
CA CYS A 27 0.09 -4.92 -0.69
C CYS A 27 -0.16 -6.33 -1.17
N GLU A 28 -1.33 -6.58 -1.77
CA GLU A 28 -1.68 -7.90 -2.29
C GLU A 28 -0.77 -8.31 -3.45
N VAL A 29 -0.44 -7.37 -4.33
CA VAL A 29 0.49 -7.64 -5.43
C VAL A 29 1.86 -8.06 -4.89
N CYS A 30 2.37 -7.35 -3.89
CA CYS A 30 3.64 -7.70 -3.27
C CYS A 30 3.57 -9.03 -2.53
N ALA A 31 2.47 -9.30 -1.83
CA ALA A 31 2.31 -10.53 -1.06
C ALA A 31 2.17 -11.76 -1.95
N ALA A 32 1.55 -11.61 -3.11
CA ALA A 32 1.31 -12.71 -4.02
C ALA A 32 2.61 -13.32 -4.57
N ASP A 33 3.68 -12.53 -4.63
CA ASP A 33 4.98 -13.00 -5.10
C ASP A 33 5.75 -13.78 -4.02
N GLY A 34 5.21 -13.91 -2.82
CA GLY A 34 5.85 -14.61 -1.72
C GLY A 34 6.64 -13.68 -0.84
N ASP A 35 7.92 -13.52 -1.11
CA ASP A 35 8.79 -12.66 -0.31
C ASP A 35 8.92 -11.29 -0.95
N ALA A 36 8.48 -10.26 -0.24
CA ALA A 36 8.64 -8.88 -0.70
C ALA A 36 10.12 -8.48 -0.63
N THR A 37 10.61 -7.87 -1.69
CA THR A 37 11.97 -7.35 -1.71
C THR A 37 12.05 -6.08 -0.87
N GLN A 38 13.29 -5.69 -0.51
CA GLN A 38 13.52 -4.44 0.19
C GLN A 38 12.97 -3.25 -0.58
N GLU A 39 13.12 -3.27 -1.91
CA GLU A 39 12.65 -2.21 -2.78
C GLU A 39 11.12 -2.13 -2.76
N GLU A 40 10.44 -3.29 -2.76
CA GLU A 40 8.97 -3.33 -2.68
C GLU A 40 8.47 -2.79 -1.34
N LEU A 41 9.15 -3.12 -0.25
CA LEU A 41 8.79 -2.61 1.07
C LEU A 41 8.95 -1.09 1.15
N LEU A 42 10.02 -0.56 0.56
CA LEU A 42 10.23 0.89 0.49
C LEU A 42 9.16 1.56 -0.36
N PHE A 43 8.77 0.93 -1.47
CA PHE A 43 7.70 1.44 -2.33
C PHE A 43 6.39 1.52 -1.57
N LEU A 44 6.04 0.47 -0.81
CA LEU A 44 4.81 0.46 -0.02
C LEU A 44 4.83 1.55 1.05
N GLN A 45 5.98 1.79 1.66
CA GLN A 45 6.11 2.86 2.65
C GLN A 45 5.87 4.23 2.00
N ASP A 46 6.46 4.47 0.86
CA ASP A 46 6.28 5.72 0.12
C ASP A 46 4.83 5.89 -0.31
N LEU A 47 4.19 4.81 -0.74
CA LEU A 47 2.80 4.82 -1.15
C LEU A 47 1.88 5.15 0.02
N ARG A 48 2.11 4.52 1.18
CA ARG A 48 1.33 4.79 2.38
C ARG A 48 1.40 6.27 2.78
N ILE A 49 2.61 6.82 2.76
CA ILE A 49 2.82 8.22 3.11
C ILE A 49 2.19 9.13 2.06
N GLY A 50 2.39 8.82 0.79
CA GLY A 50 1.86 9.60 -0.32
C GLY A 50 0.33 9.63 -0.37
N LEU A 51 -0.31 8.52 0.02
CA LEU A 51 -1.76 8.44 0.08
C LEU A 51 -2.33 8.94 1.41
N ASP A 52 -1.46 9.33 2.34
CA ASP A 52 -1.86 9.86 3.64
C ASP A 52 -2.74 8.87 4.42
N ILE A 53 -2.32 7.61 4.45
CA ILE A 53 -3.05 6.56 5.16
C ILE A 53 -2.50 6.45 6.58
N ASP A 54 -3.42 6.39 7.55
CA ASP A 54 -3.05 6.23 8.95
C ASP A 54 -2.21 4.98 9.17
N ARG A 55 -1.20 5.09 10.04
CA ARG A 55 -0.26 4.00 10.29
C ARG A 55 -0.96 2.73 10.80
N LEU A 56 -1.94 2.88 11.68
CA LEU A 56 -2.65 1.73 12.24
C LEU A 56 -3.48 1.03 11.17
N ILE A 57 -4.14 1.81 10.31
CA ILE A 57 -4.92 1.26 9.21
C ILE A 57 -4.01 0.57 8.21
N ALA A 58 -2.89 1.19 7.87
CA ALA A 58 -1.91 0.59 6.97
C ALA A 58 -1.39 -0.74 7.52
N GLY A 59 -1.10 -0.79 8.83
CA GLY A 59 -0.67 -2.01 9.49
C GLY A 59 -1.70 -3.12 9.40
N ALA A 60 -2.98 -2.78 9.60
CA ALA A 60 -4.07 -3.74 9.48
C ALA A 60 -4.19 -4.28 8.05
N ILE A 61 -4.07 -3.41 7.06
CA ILE A 61 -4.11 -3.81 5.65
C ILE A 61 -2.95 -4.75 5.32
N GLU A 62 -1.75 -4.42 5.77
CA GLU A 62 -0.57 -5.25 5.53
C GLU A 62 -0.72 -6.62 6.16
N ARG A 63 -1.23 -6.67 7.38
CA ARG A 63 -1.46 -7.92 8.09
C ARG A 63 -2.51 -8.78 7.39
N ALA A 64 -3.59 -8.17 6.94
CA ALA A 64 -4.65 -8.87 6.22
C ALA A 64 -4.13 -9.44 4.89
N SER A 65 -3.32 -8.69 4.17
CA SER A 65 -2.72 -9.15 2.92
C SER A 65 -1.83 -10.37 3.14
N LYS A 66 -1.01 -10.34 4.17
CA LYS A 66 -0.15 -11.47 4.51
C LYS A 66 -0.97 -12.71 4.85
N ALA A 67 -2.03 -12.54 5.64
CA ALA A 67 -2.89 -13.66 6.01
C ALA A 67 -3.55 -14.29 4.79
N ARG A 68 -3.97 -13.46 3.84
CA ARG A 68 -4.63 -13.93 2.63
C ARG A 68 -3.74 -14.83 1.78
N TYR A 69 -2.44 -14.56 1.74
CA TYR A 69 -1.49 -15.31 0.92
C TYR A 69 -0.62 -16.26 1.72
N GLN A 70 -0.95 -16.47 2.98
CA GLN A 70 -0.21 -17.40 3.82
C GLN A 70 -0.49 -18.83 3.39
N VAL A 71 0.58 -19.60 3.20
CA VAL A 71 0.51 -21.00 2.82
C VAL A 71 0.81 -21.87 4.04
N ILE A 72 -0.02 -22.87 4.24
CA ILE A 72 0.13 -23.80 5.36
C ILE A 72 1.13 -24.89 5.00
#